data_1add81360478f2733349753b3f2f2eaf
#
_entry.id   1add81360478f2733349753b3f2f2eaf
#
_cell.length_a   1.000
_cell.length_b   1.000
_cell.length_c   1.000
_cell.angle_alpha   90.00
_cell.angle_beta   90.00
_cell.angle_gamma   90.00
#
_symmetry.space_group_name_H-M   'P 1'
#
loop_
_entity.id
_entity.type
_entity.pdbx_description
1 polymer ?
#
loop_
_entity_poly.entity_id
_entity_poly.type
_entity_poly.pdbx_seq_one_letter_code
_entity_poly.pdbx_strand_id
1 'polypeptide(L)'
;MCVILVKERGIELPTKDILESCWKRNPDGAGFMFNDCDKVVIMKGFMTFEEFYLRLQTANEFYHLKEKGLVIHFRIATSGLKDKGNCHPYPISNDNLDLRKSFITTELGIAHNGIIRSYNGKDKILNDTQLFIKNDLFELNSLDKKFYKNLIFQSMIERLIDGSRLVFLNKKGEIIKLGNWFQDGNYYFSNL
;
A
#
# COMPACT_ATOMS: atom_id res chain seq x y z
N MET A 1 7.85 -7.67 10.62
CA MET A 1 6.85 -6.66 10.16
C MET A 1 7.04 -6.48 8.66
N CYS A 2 5.97 -6.18 7.93
CA CYS A 2 6.02 -5.86 6.50
C CYS A 2 6.98 -4.69 6.21
N VAL A 3 7.30 -4.44 4.96
CA VAL A 3 7.98 -3.21 4.55
C VAL A 3 7.19 -2.53 3.42
N ILE A 4 7.05 -1.22 3.53
CA ILE A 4 6.56 -0.37 2.46
C ILE A 4 7.74 0.47 1.98
N LEU A 5 7.94 0.51 0.67
CA LEU A 5 8.89 1.38 -0.01
C LEU A 5 8.09 2.41 -0.81
N VAL A 6 8.42 3.68 -0.62
CA VAL A 6 7.80 4.81 -1.31
C VAL A 6 8.84 5.53 -2.15
N LYS A 7 8.48 5.77 -3.40
CA LYS A 7 9.24 6.55 -4.36
C LYS A 7 8.40 7.72 -4.86
N GLU A 8 8.91 8.93 -4.75
CA GLU A 8 8.26 10.12 -5.28
C GLU A 8 8.47 10.26 -6.80
N ARG A 9 7.69 11.13 -7.42
CA ARG A 9 7.79 11.44 -8.85
C ARG A 9 9.19 11.97 -9.18
N GLY A 10 9.72 11.59 -10.35
CA GLY A 10 11.05 12.02 -10.85
C GLY A 10 12.22 11.17 -10.33
N ILE A 11 11.98 10.27 -9.39
CA ILE A 11 13.00 9.39 -8.83
C ILE A 11 13.05 8.08 -9.64
N GLU A 12 14.25 7.53 -9.85
CA GLU A 12 14.44 6.23 -10.51
C GLU A 12 13.78 5.10 -9.70
N LEU A 13 13.51 3.97 -10.34
CA LEU A 13 13.04 2.79 -9.63
C LEU A 13 14.13 2.26 -8.68
N PRO A 14 13.73 1.67 -7.56
CA PRO A 14 14.67 0.93 -6.71
C PRO A 14 15.38 -0.16 -7.49
N THR A 15 16.68 -0.34 -7.23
CA THR A 15 17.46 -1.41 -7.85
C THR A 15 16.90 -2.78 -7.48
N LYS A 16 17.23 -3.79 -8.29
CA LYS A 16 16.83 -5.18 -8.00
C LYS A 16 17.30 -5.62 -6.62
N ASP A 17 18.51 -5.25 -6.22
CA ASP A 17 19.11 -5.63 -4.92
C ASP A 17 18.32 -5.07 -3.73
N ILE A 18 17.86 -3.80 -3.83
CA ILE A 18 16.99 -3.20 -2.80
C ILE A 18 15.68 -3.98 -2.70
N LEU A 19 15.05 -4.25 -3.85
CA LEU A 19 13.78 -4.98 -3.90
C LEU A 19 13.92 -6.43 -3.39
N GLU A 20 15.00 -7.13 -3.76
CA GLU A 20 15.30 -8.47 -3.24
C GLU A 20 15.54 -8.46 -1.73
N SER A 21 16.24 -7.47 -1.21
CA SER A 21 16.47 -7.34 0.23
C SER A 21 15.17 -7.17 1.00
N CYS A 22 14.25 -6.35 0.48
CA CYS A 22 12.92 -6.20 1.06
C CYS A 22 12.10 -7.50 1.00
N TRP A 23 12.15 -8.20 -0.14
CA TRP A 23 11.47 -9.49 -0.33
C TRP A 23 11.99 -10.57 0.61
N LYS A 24 13.32 -10.75 0.71
CA LYS A 24 13.93 -11.78 1.57
C LYS A 24 13.48 -11.69 3.03
N ARG A 25 13.22 -10.48 3.50
CA ARG A 25 12.70 -10.25 4.86
C ARG A 25 11.18 -10.42 4.97
N ASN A 26 10.44 -10.31 3.84
CA ASN A 26 8.97 -10.27 3.80
C ASN A 26 8.42 -11.08 2.60
N PRO A 27 8.57 -12.43 2.62
CA PRO A 27 8.35 -13.25 1.42
C PRO A 27 6.91 -13.77 1.28
N ASP A 28 5.94 -13.23 2.03
CA ASP A 28 4.56 -13.72 2.04
C ASP A 28 3.66 -13.06 0.99
N GLY A 29 4.28 -12.33 0.07
CA GLY A 29 3.63 -11.71 -1.07
C GLY A 29 3.96 -10.23 -1.23
N ALA A 30 3.74 -9.71 -2.42
CA ALA A 30 3.99 -8.31 -2.75
C ALA A 30 2.88 -7.69 -3.60
N GLY A 31 2.94 -6.37 -3.69
CA GLY A 31 2.16 -5.58 -4.62
C GLY A 31 2.67 -4.15 -4.66
N PHE A 32 2.19 -3.40 -5.64
CA PHE A 32 2.53 -2.00 -5.80
C PHE A 32 1.36 -1.19 -6.36
N MET A 33 1.41 0.11 -6.17
CA MET A 33 0.48 1.07 -6.77
C MET A 33 1.21 2.31 -7.28
N PHE A 34 0.67 2.89 -8.33
CA PHE A 34 1.17 4.13 -8.93
C PHE A 34 0.02 4.94 -9.53
N ASN A 35 0.21 6.25 -9.70
CA ASN A 35 -0.79 7.09 -10.35
C ASN A 35 -0.63 7.04 -11.87
N ASP A 36 -1.74 6.95 -12.60
CA ASP A 36 -1.77 7.05 -14.05
C ASP A 36 -3.13 7.55 -14.56
N CYS A 37 -3.11 8.47 -15.55
CA CYS A 37 -4.31 8.96 -16.23
C CYS A 37 -5.48 9.27 -15.30
N ASP A 38 -5.26 10.08 -14.27
CA ASP A 38 -6.27 10.49 -13.27
C ASP A 38 -6.87 9.34 -12.45
N LYS A 39 -6.10 8.25 -12.27
CA LYS A 39 -6.39 7.09 -11.40
C LYS A 39 -5.14 6.60 -10.70
N VAL A 40 -5.34 5.81 -9.68
CA VAL A 40 -4.31 4.95 -9.07
C VAL A 40 -4.50 3.55 -9.60
N VAL A 41 -3.46 2.99 -10.18
CA VAL A 41 -3.39 1.59 -10.62
C VAL A 41 -2.79 0.77 -9.48
N ILE A 42 -3.48 -0.28 -9.08
CA ILE A 42 -3.03 -1.25 -8.06
C ILE A 42 -2.80 -2.59 -8.73
N MET A 43 -1.61 -3.16 -8.53
CA MET A 43 -1.22 -4.51 -8.93
C MET A 43 -0.66 -5.24 -7.71
N LYS A 44 -1.24 -6.38 -7.33
CA LYS A 44 -0.86 -7.09 -6.11
C LYS A 44 -1.10 -8.60 -6.20
N GLY A 45 -0.67 -9.30 -5.15
CA GLY A 45 -0.85 -10.75 -5.06
C GLY A 45 0.26 -11.51 -5.74
N PHE A 46 1.44 -10.91 -5.88
CA PHE A 46 2.63 -11.59 -6.35
C PHE A 46 3.18 -12.46 -5.23
N MET A 47 3.16 -13.77 -5.43
CA MET A 47 3.55 -14.73 -4.39
C MET A 47 5.00 -15.21 -4.55
N THR A 48 5.69 -14.78 -5.62
CA THR A 48 7.14 -14.96 -5.82
C THR A 48 7.79 -13.65 -6.19
N PHE A 49 9.11 -13.53 -5.92
CA PHE A 49 9.87 -12.34 -6.27
C PHE A 49 9.93 -12.14 -7.79
N GLU A 50 10.06 -13.23 -8.52
CA GLU A 50 10.15 -13.23 -9.98
C GLU A 50 8.88 -12.68 -10.63
N GLU A 51 7.68 -13.12 -10.18
CA GLU A 51 6.40 -12.58 -10.64
C GLU A 51 6.28 -11.08 -10.36
N PHE A 52 6.62 -10.67 -9.13
CA PHE A 52 6.61 -9.27 -8.71
C PHE A 52 7.56 -8.44 -9.58
N TYR A 53 8.82 -8.86 -9.67
CA TYR A 53 9.85 -8.09 -10.38
C TYR A 53 9.55 -7.95 -11.88
N LEU A 54 9.15 -9.06 -12.53
CA LEU A 54 8.75 -9.04 -13.93
C LEU A 54 7.58 -8.07 -14.17
N ARG A 55 6.56 -8.11 -13.31
CA ARG A 55 5.40 -7.23 -13.43
C ARG A 55 5.77 -5.77 -13.19
N LEU A 56 6.64 -5.48 -12.24
CA LEU A 56 7.12 -4.12 -11.98
C LEU A 56 7.92 -3.56 -13.18
N GLN A 57 8.81 -4.37 -13.79
CA GLN A 57 9.54 -3.97 -14.99
C GLN A 57 8.59 -3.73 -16.18
N THR A 58 7.66 -4.65 -16.43
CA THR A 58 6.64 -4.47 -17.47
C THR A 58 5.82 -3.18 -17.24
N ALA A 59 5.40 -2.93 -16.01
CA ALA A 59 4.68 -1.70 -15.67
C ALA A 59 5.56 -0.45 -15.90
N ASN A 60 6.86 -0.52 -15.61
CA ASN A 60 7.78 0.58 -15.88
C ASN A 60 7.91 0.89 -17.38
N GLU A 61 7.99 -0.14 -18.22
CA GLU A 61 8.06 0.03 -19.68
C GLU A 61 6.82 0.72 -20.25
N PHE A 62 5.63 0.34 -19.77
CA PHE A 62 4.37 0.89 -20.27
C PHE A 62 3.98 2.24 -19.66
N TYR A 63 4.20 2.44 -18.37
CA TYR A 63 3.68 3.59 -17.62
C TYR A 63 4.75 4.63 -17.26
N HIS A 64 6.03 4.36 -17.54
CA HIS A 64 7.15 5.26 -17.21
C HIS A 64 7.15 5.62 -15.71
N LEU A 65 7.30 4.61 -14.86
CA LEU A 65 7.13 4.73 -13.40
C LEU A 65 8.09 5.73 -12.74
N LYS A 66 9.19 6.12 -13.38
CA LYS A 66 10.02 7.25 -12.95
C LYS A 66 9.18 8.52 -12.75
N GLU A 67 8.27 8.81 -13.69
CA GLU A 67 7.43 10.00 -13.70
C GLU A 67 6.16 9.88 -12.81
N LYS A 68 6.07 8.84 -12.01
CA LYS A 68 4.90 8.54 -11.16
C LYS A 68 5.29 8.50 -9.69
N GLY A 69 4.33 8.80 -8.81
CA GLY A 69 4.39 8.34 -7.42
C GLY A 69 4.23 6.83 -7.37
N LEU A 70 5.10 6.12 -6.65
CA LEU A 70 5.09 4.66 -6.55
C LEU A 70 5.17 4.22 -5.10
N VAL A 71 4.30 3.29 -4.72
CA VAL A 71 4.30 2.63 -3.42
C VAL A 71 4.40 1.12 -3.65
N ILE A 72 5.40 0.48 -3.06
CA ILE A 72 5.62 -0.96 -3.11
C ILE A 72 5.45 -1.53 -1.70
N HIS A 73 4.80 -2.68 -1.56
CA HIS A 73 4.63 -3.35 -0.28
C HIS A 73 5.08 -4.81 -0.39
N PHE A 74 5.91 -5.23 0.56
CA PHE A 74 6.31 -6.61 0.77
C PHE A 74 5.73 -7.09 2.10
N ARG A 75 5.01 -8.20 2.05
CA ARG A 75 4.18 -8.71 3.15
C ARG A 75 4.92 -9.76 3.98
N ILE A 76 4.74 -9.66 5.31
CA ILE A 76 4.79 -10.80 6.21
C ILE A 76 3.40 -10.96 6.84
N ALA A 77 2.80 -12.14 6.75
CA ALA A 77 1.44 -12.37 7.18
C ALA A 77 1.35 -12.45 8.72
N THR A 78 0.68 -11.48 9.31
CA THR A 78 0.39 -11.42 10.75
C THR A 78 -1.11 -11.48 11.04
N SER A 79 -1.94 -11.23 10.03
CA SER A 79 -3.40 -11.24 10.10
C SER A 79 -3.99 -11.65 8.75
N GLY A 80 -5.16 -12.31 8.77
CA GLY A 80 -5.84 -12.81 7.58
C GLY A 80 -5.13 -13.99 6.91
N LEU A 81 -5.64 -14.41 5.75
CA LEU A 81 -5.08 -15.50 4.97
C LEU A 81 -3.72 -15.10 4.33
N LYS A 82 -2.82 -16.07 4.19
CA LYS A 82 -1.62 -15.94 3.38
C LYS A 82 -1.97 -16.25 1.92
N ASP A 83 -2.55 -15.27 1.25
CA ASP A 83 -3.00 -15.40 -0.15
C ASP A 83 -2.84 -14.08 -0.94
N LYS A 84 -3.12 -14.15 -2.23
CA LYS A 84 -3.04 -13.01 -3.17
C LYS A 84 -3.96 -11.86 -2.75
N GLY A 85 -5.17 -12.16 -2.28
CA GLY A 85 -6.17 -11.16 -1.90
C GLY A 85 -5.78 -10.31 -0.70
N ASN A 86 -4.94 -10.84 0.18
CA ASN A 86 -4.45 -10.16 1.40
C ASN A 86 -3.11 -9.44 1.21
N CYS A 87 -2.55 -9.41 0.00
CA CYS A 87 -1.41 -8.53 -0.31
C CYS A 87 -1.89 -7.09 -0.43
N HIS A 88 -1.07 -6.15 0.04
CA HIS A 88 -1.24 -4.71 -0.20
C HIS A 88 -0.71 -4.33 -1.59
N PRO A 89 -1.07 -3.15 -2.13
CA PRO A 89 -1.98 -2.11 -1.62
C PRO A 89 -3.47 -2.44 -1.80
N TYR A 90 -4.35 -1.54 -1.30
CA TYR A 90 -5.80 -1.66 -1.41
C TYR A 90 -6.45 -0.38 -1.96
N PRO A 91 -7.60 -0.46 -2.65
CA PRO A 91 -8.48 0.69 -2.87
C PRO A 91 -9.21 1.08 -1.58
N ILE A 92 -9.78 2.28 -1.52
CA ILE A 92 -10.77 2.62 -0.50
C ILE A 92 -12.13 2.11 -0.99
N SER A 93 -12.56 0.98 -0.45
CA SER A 93 -13.81 0.30 -0.82
C SER A 93 -14.40 -0.46 0.37
N ASN A 94 -15.73 -0.58 0.42
CA ASN A 94 -16.43 -1.46 1.37
C ASN A 94 -16.77 -2.83 0.76
N ASP A 95 -16.47 -3.06 -0.52
CA ASP A 95 -16.67 -4.34 -1.20
C ASP A 95 -15.47 -5.27 -0.98
N ASN A 96 -15.73 -6.45 -0.42
CA ASN A 96 -14.71 -7.47 -0.20
C ASN A 96 -14.05 -7.95 -1.51
N LEU A 97 -14.80 -7.99 -2.62
CA LEU A 97 -14.24 -8.38 -3.92
C LEU A 97 -13.22 -7.35 -4.41
N ASP A 98 -13.54 -6.06 -4.30
CA ASP A 98 -12.60 -4.99 -4.70
C ASP A 98 -11.34 -5.01 -3.85
N LEU A 99 -11.46 -5.18 -2.54
CA LEU A 99 -10.33 -5.28 -1.61
C LEU A 99 -9.42 -6.47 -1.91
N ARG A 100 -9.91 -7.51 -2.57
CA ARG A 100 -9.16 -8.74 -2.86
C ARG A 100 -8.70 -8.90 -4.30
N LYS A 101 -9.12 -8.03 -5.23
CA LYS A 101 -8.67 -8.04 -6.63
C LYS A 101 -7.16 -7.86 -6.74
N SER A 102 -6.52 -8.63 -7.63
CA SER A 102 -5.08 -8.49 -7.92
C SER A 102 -4.76 -7.31 -8.84
N PHE A 103 -5.74 -6.84 -9.59
CA PHE A 103 -5.67 -5.64 -10.43
C PHE A 103 -6.93 -4.82 -10.25
N ILE A 104 -6.78 -3.54 -9.91
CA ILE A 104 -7.89 -2.59 -9.78
C ILE A 104 -7.38 -1.16 -9.98
N THR A 105 -8.25 -0.28 -10.47
CA THR A 105 -8.00 1.16 -10.50
C THR A 105 -8.93 1.87 -9.51
N THR A 106 -8.43 2.92 -8.87
CA THR A 106 -9.15 3.69 -7.86
C THR A 106 -8.74 5.16 -7.90
N GLU A 107 -9.42 6.03 -7.19
CA GLU A 107 -8.99 7.43 -7.00
C GLU A 107 -7.96 7.57 -5.87
N LEU A 108 -8.00 6.66 -4.90
CA LEU A 108 -7.14 6.67 -3.72
C LEU A 108 -6.74 5.25 -3.35
N GLY A 109 -5.45 4.99 -3.33
CA GLY A 109 -4.86 3.72 -2.87
C GLY A 109 -4.21 3.87 -1.50
N ILE A 110 -4.11 2.75 -0.77
CA ILE A 110 -3.56 2.71 0.58
C ILE A 110 -2.68 1.47 0.78
N ALA A 111 -1.57 1.64 1.51
CA ALA A 111 -0.80 0.53 2.07
C ALA A 111 -0.52 0.78 3.55
N HIS A 112 -0.47 -0.29 4.33
CA HIS A 112 -0.27 -0.25 5.77
C HIS A 112 0.80 -1.27 6.19
N ASN A 113 1.64 -0.89 7.15
CA ASN A 113 2.62 -1.76 7.79
C ASN A 113 2.50 -1.65 9.31
N GLY A 114 2.02 -2.70 9.92
CA GLY A 114 1.80 -2.84 11.35
C GLY A 114 0.61 -3.73 11.66
N ILE A 115 -0.01 -3.50 12.80
CA ILE A 115 -1.19 -4.22 13.27
C ILE A 115 -2.22 -3.21 13.78
N ILE A 116 -3.41 -3.21 13.19
CA ILE A 116 -4.54 -2.41 13.68
C ILE A 116 -5.28 -3.25 14.70
N ARG A 117 -4.98 -3.03 15.98
CA ARG A 117 -5.44 -3.88 17.09
C ARG A 117 -6.95 -4.03 17.16
N SER A 118 -7.70 -2.97 16.84
CA SER A 118 -9.16 -2.99 16.84
C SER A 118 -9.76 -3.97 15.83
N TYR A 119 -9.01 -4.38 14.81
CA TYR A 119 -9.45 -5.28 13.73
C TYR A 119 -8.68 -6.59 13.65
N ASN A 120 -7.56 -6.72 14.38
CA ASN A 120 -6.73 -7.91 14.31
C ASN A 120 -7.50 -9.17 14.79
N GLY A 121 -7.48 -10.20 13.95
CA GLY A 121 -8.12 -11.49 14.23
C GLY A 121 -9.67 -11.48 14.23
N LYS A 122 -10.32 -10.38 13.81
CA LYS A 122 -11.78 -10.29 13.77
C LYS A 122 -12.44 -10.95 12.55
N ASP A 123 -11.65 -11.23 11.51
CA ASP A 123 -12.12 -11.94 10.32
C ASP A 123 -11.12 -13.04 9.96
N LYS A 124 -11.62 -14.15 9.39
CA LYS A 124 -10.77 -15.29 8.98
C LYS A 124 -10.18 -15.13 7.59
N ILE A 125 -10.80 -14.31 6.74
CA ILE A 125 -10.45 -14.12 5.33
C ILE A 125 -9.73 -12.79 5.14
N LEU A 126 -10.31 -11.70 5.65
CA LEU A 126 -9.77 -10.35 5.53
C LEU A 126 -8.73 -10.07 6.62
N ASN A 127 -7.71 -9.31 6.28
CA ASN A 127 -6.78 -8.81 7.28
C ASN A 127 -7.32 -7.55 7.98
N ASP A 128 -6.64 -7.12 9.02
CA ASP A 128 -6.98 -5.96 9.82
C ASP A 128 -7.06 -4.65 9.00
N THR A 129 -6.16 -4.47 8.04
CA THR A 129 -6.16 -3.30 7.15
C THR A 129 -7.39 -3.26 6.24
N GLN A 130 -7.80 -4.40 5.68
CA GLN A 130 -9.02 -4.47 4.86
C GLN A 130 -10.27 -4.15 5.68
N LEU A 131 -10.34 -4.65 6.92
CA LEU A 131 -11.44 -4.31 7.83
C LEU A 131 -11.44 -2.83 8.21
N PHE A 132 -10.28 -2.24 8.46
CA PHE A 132 -10.15 -0.80 8.74
C PHE A 132 -10.57 0.06 7.55
N ILE A 133 -10.17 -0.32 6.34
CA ILE A 133 -10.62 0.37 5.12
C ILE A 133 -12.13 0.33 5.02
N LYS A 134 -12.73 -0.85 5.18
CA LYS A 134 -14.16 -1.09 5.00
C LYS A 134 -15.02 -0.35 6.01
N ASN A 135 -14.61 -0.34 7.28
CA ASN A 135 -15.45 0.12 8.38
C ASN A 135 -15.19 1.60 8.76
N ASP A 136 -13.95 2.09 8.57
CA ASP A 136 -13.60 3.46 8.97
C ASP A 136 -13.25 4.35 7.77
N LEU A 137 -12.26 3.94 6.95
CA LEU A 137 -11.76 4.83 5.89
C LEU A 137 -12.75 5.03 4.76
N PHE A 138 -13.58 4.04 4.44
CA PHE A 138 -14.64 4.17 3.46
C PHE A 138 -15.69 5.20 3.89
N GLU A 139 -16.07 5.20 5.16
CA GLU A 139 -17.01 6.18 5.71
C GLU A 139 -16.40 7.59 5.72
N LEU A 140 -15.13 7.73 6.15
CA LEU A 140 -14.41 9.01 6.05
C LEU A 140 -14.35 9.54 4.62
N ASN A 141 -14.06 8.66 3.65
CA ASN A 141 -14.05 9.01 2.23
C ASN A 141 -15.43 9.35 1.66
N SER A 142 -16.49 8.85 2.27
CA SER A 142 -17.88 9.20 1.90
C SER A 142 -18.25 10.58 2.41
N LEU A 143 -17.74 10.97 3.57
CA LEU A 143 -17.94 12.30 4.17
C LEU A 143 -17.10 13.38 3.47
N ASP A 144 -15.82 13.09 3.24
CA ASP A 144 -14.89 14.00 2.57
C ASP A 144 -13.92 13.22 1.67
N LYS A 145 -14.02 13.42 0.36
CA LYS A 145 -13.12 12.81 -0.64
C LYS A 145 -11.64 13.19 -0.48
N LYS A 146 -11.34 14.19 0.33
CA LYS A 146 -9.98 14.65 0.65
C LYS A 146 -9.60 14.43 2.11
N PHE A 147 -10.34 13.56 2.84
CA PHE A 147 -10.11 13.28 4.27
C PHE A 147 -8.63 13.00 4.58
N TYR A 148 -7.93 12.29 3.70
CA TYR A 148 -6.51 11.94 3.85
C TYR A 148 -5.56 13.15 3.84
N LYS A 149 -6.02 14.33 3.42
CA LYS A 149 -5.29 15.61 3.48
C LYS A 149 -5.62 16.44 4.70
N ASN A 150 -6.71 16.14 5.39
CA ASN A 150 -7.15 16.88 6.56
C ASN A 150 -6.35 16.47 7.80
N LEU A 151 -5.63 17.41 8.42
CA LEU A 151 -4.75 17.14 9.56
C LEU A 151 -5.48 16.54 10.76
N ILE A 152 -6.76 16.89 10.97
CA ILE A 152 -7.57 16.31 12.06
C ILE A 152 -7.80 14.82 11.77
N PHE A 153 -8.23 14.47 10.56
CA PHE A 153 -8.42 13.06 10.19
C PHE A 153 -7.10 12.28 10.17
N GLN A 154 -6.00 12.89 9.73
CA GLN A 154 -4.68 12.26 9.82
C GLN A 154 -4.33 11.92 11.26
N SER A 155 -4.50 12.88 12.20
CA SER A 155 -4.23 12.66 13.63
C SER A 155 -5.14 11.57 14.24
N MET A 156 -6.40 11.50 13.82
CA MET A 156 -7.32 10.43 14.24
C MET A 156 -6.85 9.06 13.72
N ILE A 157 -6.48 8.98 12.44
CA ILE A 157 -5.98 7.76 11.81
C ILE A 157 -4.70 7.30 12.50
N GLU A 158 -3.74 8.21 12.79
CA GLU A 158 -2.50 7.86 13.47
C GLU A 158 -2.72 7.25 14.86
N ARG A 159 -3.73 7.72 15.60
CA ARG A 159 -4.13 7.10 16.87
C ARG A 159 -4.72 5.69 16.69
N LEU A 160 -5.51 5.48 15.64
CA LEU A 160 -6.13 4.19 15.36
C LEU A 160 -5.11 3.13 14.89
N ILE A 161 -4.08 3.54 14.15
CA ILE A 161 -3.03 2.64 13.68
C ILE A 161 -1.90 2.41 14.72
N ASP A 162 -1.94 3.10 15.87
CA ASP A 162 -1.13 2.86 17.07
C ASP A 162 0.37 2.59 16.77
N GLY A 163 1.05 3.58 16.21
CA GLY A 163 2.49 3.51 15.89
C GLY A 163 2.84 2.72 14.63
N SER A 164 1.87 2.19 13.92
CA SER A 164 2.04 1.61 12.59
C SER A 164 2.37 2.70 11.54
N ARG A 165 2.58 2.30 10.30
CA ARG A 165 2.82 3.21 9.17
C ARG A 165 1.77 2.98 8.11
N LEU A 166 1.23 4.06 7.60
CA LEU A 166 0.23 4.05 6.57
C LEU A 166 0.59 5.07 5.49
N VAL A 167 0.34 4.73 4.24
CA VAL A 167 0.57 5.63 3.12
C VAL A 167 -0.65 5.65 2.21
N PHE A 168 -1.06 6.86 1.83
CA PHE A 168 -2.03 7.09 0.77
C PHE A 168 -1.31 7.56 -0.49
N LEU A 169 -1.78 7.09 -1.64
CA LEU A 169 -1.43 7.61 -2.96
C LEU A 169 -2.72 7.98 -3.68
N ASN A 170 -2.84 9.24 -4.13
CA ASN A 170 -4.00 9.66 -4.89
C ASN A 170 -3.73 9.66 -6.41
N LYS A 171 -4.78 9.84 -7.19
CA LYS A 171 -4.75 9.87 -8.64
C LYS A 171 -3.87 10.96 -9.28
N LYS A 172 -3.47 11.97 -8.51
CA LYS A 172 -2.54 13.03 -8.97
C LYS A 172 -1.08 12.72 -8.64
N GLY A 173 -0.81 11.58 -7.98
CA GLY A 173 0.53 11.18 -7.57
C GLY A 173 0.99 11.81 -6.25
N GLU A 174 0.09 12.46 -5.51
CA GLU A 174 0.40 12.95 -4.17
C GLU A 174 0.43 11.79 -3.18
N ILE A 175 1.48 11.77 -2.37
CA ILE A 175 1.75 10.73 -1.37
C ILE A 175 1.64 11.34 0.01
N ILE A 176 0.78 10.79 0.86
CA ILE A 176 0.63 11.17 2.26
C ILE A 176 1.08 10.00 3.13
N LYS A 177 2.10 10.22 3.94
CA LYS A 177 2.71 9.24 4.84
C LYS A 177 2.30 9.55 6.28
N LEU A 178 1.73 8.58 6.99
CA LEU A 178 1.37 8.67 8.41
C LEU A 178 2.24 7.72 9.24
N GLY A 179 2.58 8.15 10.46
CA GLY A 179 3.52 7.46 11.34
C GLY A 179 4.98 7.81 11.02
N ASN A 180 5.92 7.07 11.63
CA ASN A 180 7.36 7.34 11.50
C ASN A 180 7.96 6.61 10.31
N TRP A 181 8.55 7.34 9.38
CA TRP A 181 9.17 6.82 8.17
C TRP A 181 10.68 7.05 8.17
N PHE A 182 11.42 6.11 7.61
CA PHE A 182 12.86 6.22 7.41
C PHE A 182 13.14 6.65 5.97
N GLN A 183 14.07 7.56 5.79
CA GLN A 183 14.55 7.95 4.48
C GLN A 183 15.96 7.37 4.27
N ASP A 184 16.14 6.68 3.15
CA ASP A 184 17.44 6.23 2.68
C ASP A 184 17.59 6.64 1.22
N GLY A 185 18.54 7.54 0.95
CA GLY A 185 18.69 8.18 -0.34
C GLY A 185 17.39 8.89 -0.78
N ASN A 186 16.88 8.46 -1.91
CA ASN A 186 15.67 9.03 -2.52
C ASN A 186 14.38 8.25 -2.19
N TYR A 187 14.45 7.25 -1.32
CA TYR A 187 13.32 6.39 -0.98
C TYR A 187 12.92 6.55 0.48
N TYR A 188 11.62 6.33 0.76
CA TYR A 188 11.13 6.22 2.12
C TYR A 188 10.73 4.78 2.41
N PHE A 189 11.08 4.31 3.62
CA PHE A 189 10.78 2.97 4.09
C PHE A 189 9.96 3.04 5.37
N SER A 190 8.99 2.15 5.51
CA SER A 190 8.20 2.05 6.73
C SER A 190 8.98 1.40 7.89
N ASN A 191 10.01 0.63 7.59
CA ASN A 191 11.03 0.07 8.50
C ASN A 191 12.28 -0.33 7.70
N LEU A 192 13.41 -0.50 8.39
CA LEU A 192 14.70 -0.91 7.83
C LEU A 192 14.97 -2.40 8.06
#